data_3bc261f3ca9820e601035ff81794f9de
#
_entry.id   3bc261f3ca9820e601035ff81794f9de
#
_cell.length_a   1.000
_cell.length_b   1.000
_cell.length_c   1.000
_cell.angle_alpha   90.00
_cell.angle_beta   90.00
_cell.angle_gamma   90.00
#
_symmetry.space_group_name_H-M   'P 1'
#
loop_
_entity.id
_entity.type
_entity.pdbx_description
1 polymer ?
#
loop_
_entity_poly.entity_id
_entity_poly.type
_entity_poly.pdbx_seq_one_letter_code
_entity_poly.pdbx_strand_id
1 'polypeptide(L)'
;LGHWGTTPGQNFIYTHLNRIIVERDTSMLYVSGPGHGGPAIMGNVYLEGTWSEVYPEMSNDEEGMRRLFQSFSWPGGLSSHVSPQVPGSIHEGGELGYSLSHAFGAAFDNPNLVVACVVGDGEAETGPLATAWHSNKFINAKTDGVVLPILHLNGYKISNPTLLSRIEPEELEQLLRGYGWT
;
A
#
# COMPACT_ATOMS: atom_id res chain seq x y z
N LEU A 1 -2.91 -14.50 -11.52
CA LEU A 1 -1.98 -13.68 -12.28
C LEU A 1 -2.05 -12.25 -11.75
N GLY A 2 -0.92 -11.72 -11.26
CA GLY A 2 -0.86 -10.38 -10.75
C GLY A 2 -0.99 -9.30 -11.82
N HIS A 3 -1.29 -8.09 -11.41
CA HIS A 3 -1.35 -6.93 -12.29
C HIS A 3 0.06 -6.41 -12.57
N TRP A 4 0.56 -6.61 -13.77
CA TRP A 4 1.92 -6.27 -14.18
C TRP A 4 2.27 -4.80 -14.06
N GLY A 5 1.29 -3.90 -14.19
CA GLY A 5 1.52 -2.46 -14.02
C GLY A 5 1.78 -2.04 -12.59
N THR A 6 1.39 -2.83 -11.60
CA THR A 6 1.44 -2.46 -10.18
C THR A 6 2.38 -3.36 -9.38
N THR A 7 2.38 -4.66 -9.62
CA THR A 7 3.17 -5.63 -8.85
C THR A 7 4.68 -5.33 -8.85
N PRO A 8 5.35 -5.06 -9.99
CA PRO A 8 6.77 -4.72 -9.98
C PRO A 8 7.09 -3.46 -9.19
N GLY A 9 6.26 -2.42 -9.33
CA GLY A 9 6.43 -1.17 -8.59
C GLY A 9 6.29 -1.37 -7.07
N GLN A 10 5.30 -2.12 -6.64
CA GLN A 10 5.12 -2.43 -5.21
C GLN A 10 6.26 -3.29 -4.65
N ASN A 11 6.74 -4.27 -5.39
CA ASN A 11 7.93 -5.06 -4.99
C ASN A 11 9.16 -4.17 -4.83
N PHE A 12 9.38 -3.26 -5.76
CA PHE A 12 10.49 -2.31 -5.68
C PHE A 12 10.39 -1.43 -4.42
N ILE A 13 9.23 -0.83 -4.19
CA ILE A 13 8.98 0.02 -3.01
C ILE A 13 9.17 -0.79 -1.72
N TYR A 14 8.53 -1.95 -1.62
CA TYR A 14 8.61 -2.82 -0.44
C TYR A 14 10.04 -3.19 -0.08
N THR A 15 10.83 -3.61 -1.07
CA THR A 15 12.24 -3.99 -0.86
C THR A 15 13.08 -2.81 -0.36
N HIS A 16 12.87 -1.62 -0.90
CA HIS A 16 13.60 -0.44 -0.46
C HIS A 16 13.18 0.03 0.93
N LEU A 17 11.90 -0.07 1.28
CA LEU A 17 11.41 0.26 2.62
C LEU A 17 11.93 -0.74 3.66
N ASN A 18 11.93 -2.04 3.35
CA ASN A 18 12.54 -3.07 4.21
C ASN A 18 14.02 -2.80 4.49
N ARG A 19 14.75 -2.35 3.49
CA ARG A 19 16.15 -1.93 3.69
C ARG A 19 16.26 -0.79 4.71
N ILE A 20 15.40 0.22 4.63
CA ILE A 20 15.38 1.35 5.57
C ILE A 20 15.00 0.85 6.98
N ILE A 21 14.02 -0.03 7.09
CA ILE A 21 13.62 -0.64 8.38
C ILE A 21 14.82 -1.31 9.06
N VAL A 22 15.52 -2.15 8.31
CA VAL A 22 16.67 -2.91 8.85
C VAL A 22 17.85 -1.99 9.18
N GLU A 23 18.17 -1.03 8.29
CA GLU A 23 19.33 -0.12 8.49
C GLU A 23 19.12 0.88 9.62
N ARG A 24 17.87 1.26 9.92
CA ARG A 24 17.55 2.36 10.85
C ARG A 24 16.71 1.94 12.05
N ASP A 25 16.38 0.67 12.17
CA ASP A 25 15.47 0.14 13.21
C ASP A 25 14.15 0.96 13.25
N THR A 26 13.57 1.20 12.08
CA THR A 26 12.40 2.06 11.93
C THR A 26 11.12 1.25 12.10
N SER A 27 10.22 1.68 12.99
CA SER A 27 8.86 1.15 13.04
C SER A 27 8.08 1.66 11.81
N MET A 28 7.67 0.75 10.95
CA MET A 28 7.00 1.12 9.71
C MET A 28 5.80 0.22 9.41
N LEU A 29 4.73 0.83 8.93
CA LEU A 29 3.57 0.15 8.39
C LEU A 29 3.49 0.41 6.89
N TYR A 30 3.18 -0.62 6.10
CA TYR A 30 3.00 -0.51 4.65
C TYR A 30 1.51 -0.60 4.29
N VAL A 31 0.99 0.43 3.63
CA VAL A 31 -0.39 0.46 3.13
C VAL A 31 -0.37 0.46 1.60
N SER A 32 -0.99 -0.55 1.01
CA SER A 32 -1.10 -0.69 -0.45
C SER A 32 -2.47 -0.23 -0.93
N GLY A 33 -2.57 0.99 -1.45
CA GLY A 33 -3.79 1.55 -2.02
C GLY A 33 -4.27 0.81 -3.27
N PRO A 34 -3.40 0.53 -4.26
CA PRO A 34 -3.80 -0.28 -5.41
C PRO A 34 -3.99 -1.74 -4.98
N GLY A 35 -5.19 -2.07 -4.49
CA GLY A 35 -5.52 -3.37 -3.90
C GLY A 35 -5.27 -4.56 -4.82
N HIS A 36 -5.44 -4.37 -6.13
CA HIS A 36 -5.11 -5.37 -7.14
C HIS A 36 -3.59 -5.71 -7.20
N GLY A 37 -2.74 -4.92 -6.57
CA GLY A 37 -1.33 -5.23 -6.30
C GLY A 37 -1.10 -6.20 -5.14
N GLY A 38 -2.16 -6.73 -4.53
CA GLY A 38 -2.11 -7.69 -3.42
C GLY A 38 -1.13 -8.83 -3.60
N PRO A 39 -0.99 -9.46 -4.80
CA PRO A 39 0.00 -10.50 -5.02
C PRO A 39 1.44 -10.08 -4.69
N ALA A 40 1.80 -8.81 -4.88
CA ALA A 40 3.12 -8.32 -4.48
C ALA A 40 3.32 -8.38 -2.96
N ILE A 41 2.32 -7.90 -2.21
CA ILE A 41 2.39 -7.88 -0.75
C ILE A 41 2.37 -9.29 -0.18
N MET A 42 1.45 -10.13 -0.66
CA MET A 42 1.38 -11.55 -0.27
C MET A 42 2.71 -12.27 -0.50
N GLY A 43 3.31 -12.08 -1.69
CA GLY A 43 4.58 -12.67 -2.04
C GLY A 43 5.72 -12.22 -1.13
N ASN A 44 5.83 -10.93 -0.86
CA ASN A 44 6.88 -10.39 0.01
C ASN A 44 6.70 -10.87 1.46
N VAL A 45 5.50 -10.80 2.02
CA VAL A 45 5.19 -11.25 3.38
C VAL A 45 5.44 -12.76 3.54
N TYR A 46 5.15 -13.55 2.49
CA TYR A 46 5.46 -14.97 2.48
C TYR A 46 6.98 -15.22 2.47
N LEU A 47 7.71 -14.54 1.58
CA LEU A 47 9.15 -14.73 1.41
C LEU A 47 9.95 -14.29 2.64
N GLU A 48 9.51 -13.28 3.38
CA GLU A 48 10.16 -12.86 4.61
C GLU A 48 9.86 -13.77 5.83
N GLY A 49 8.91 -14.71 5.68
CA GLY A 49 8.55 -15.68 6.71
C GLY A 49 7.41 -15.28 7.63
N THR A 50 6.99 -14.02 7.65
CA THR A 50 5.91 -13.51 8.52
C THR A 50 4.59 -14.26 8.30
N TRP A 51 4.33 -14.68 7.07
CA TRP A 51 3.14 -15.45 6.74
C TRP A 51 3.02 -16.73 7.55
N SER A 52 4.11 -17.50 7.61
CA SER A 52 4.17 -18.77 8.34
C SER A 52 4.09 -18.61 9.86
N GLU A 53 4.44 -17.44 10.38
CA GLU A 53 4.27 -17.12 11.80
C GLU A 53 2.80 -16.97 12.19
N VAL A 54 1.99 -16.40 11.28
CA VAL A 54 0.55 -16.16 11.51
C VAL A 54 -0.29 -17.36 11.07
N TYR A 55 0.08 -18.00 9.96
CA TYR A 55 -0.60 -19.15 9.36
C TYR A 55 0.37 -20.34 9.23
N PRO A 56 0.62 -21.10 10.31
CA PRO A 56 1.62 -22.18 10.31
C PRO A 56 1.37 -23.28 9.27
N GLU A 57 0.12 -23.46 8.85
CA GLU A 57 -0.25 -24.40 7.79
C GLU A 57 0.28 -24.01 6.41
N MET A 58 0.66 -22.74 6.24
CA MET A 58 1.30 -22.19 5.05
C MET A 58 2.80 -21.98 5.35
N SER A 59 3.51 -23.09 5.61
CA SER A 59 4.94 -23.09 5.91
C SER A 59 5.77 -22.45 4.80
N ASN A 60 6.93 -21.89 5.18
CA ASN A 60 7.84 -21.25 4.20
C ASN A 60 8.66 -22.33 3.45
N ASP A 61 7.96 -23.16 2.68
CA ASP A 61 8.49 -24.24 1.85
C ASP A 61 7.58 -24.49 0.63
N GLU A 62 7.90 -25.50 -0.17
CA GLU A 62 7.15 -25.83 -1.39
C GLU A 62 5.68 -26.18 -1.08
N GLU A 63 5.41 -26.90 -0.01
CA GLU A 63 4.06 -27.29 0.36
C GLU A 63 3.23 -26.10 0.86
N GLY A 64 3.81 -25.24 1.68
CA GLY A 64 3.17 -24.00 2.13
C GLY A 64 2.89 -23.04 0.97
N MET A 65 3.84 -22.90 0.04
CA MET A 65 3.63 -22.10 -1.16
C MET A 65 2.53 -22.68 -2.05
N ARG A 66 2.45 -24.00 -2.19
CA ARG A 66 1.38 -24.66 -2.91
C ARG A 66 0.01 -24.35 -2.29
N ARG A 67 -0.08 -24.39 -0.96
CA ARG A 67 -1.31 -24.02 -0.23
C ARG A 67 -1.68 -22.57 -0.40
N LEU A 68 -0.70 -21.68 -0.33
CA LEU A 68 -0.90 -20.24 -0.57
C LEU A 68 -1.52 -20.00 -1.96
N PHE A 69 -0.95 -20.62 -3.01
CA PHE A 69 -1.49 -20.49 -4.36
C PHE A 69 -2.88 -21.10 -4.53
N GLN A 70 -3.16 -22.21 -3.88
CA GLN A 70 -4.49 -22.85 -3.91
C GLN A 70 -5.54 -22.02 -3.19
N SER A 71 -5.18 -21.30 -2.14
CA SER A 71 -6.11 -20.45 -1.38
C SER A 71 -6.40 -19.12 -2.05
N PHE A 72 -5.51 -18.67 -2.96
CA PHE A 72 -5.64 -17.37 -3.62
C PHE A 72 -6.90 -17.27 -4.46
N SER A 73 -7.76 -16.30 -4.13
CA SER A 73 -9.04 -16.05 -4.83
C SER A 73 -9.99 -17.25 -4.86
N TRP A 74 -9.85 -18.17 -3.92
CA TRP A 74 -10.71 -19.32 -3.75
C TRP A 74 -11.78 -19.04 -2.67
N PRO A 75 -13.01 -19.58 -2.80
CA PRO A 75 -14.03 -19.42 -1.76
C PRO A 75 -13.54 -19.89 -0.39
N GLY A 76 -13.57 -19.02 0.60
CA GLY A 76 -13.02 -19.27 1.94
C GLY A 76 -11.50 -19.16 2.06
N GLY A 77 -10.81 -18.84 0.96
CA GLY A 77 -9.38 -18.59 0.94
C GLY A 77 -9.03 -17.10 0.98
N LEU A 78 -7.87 -16.76 0.43
CA LEU A 78 -7.36 -15.40 0.42
C LEU A 78 -8.03 -14.54 -0.64
N SER A 79 -8.23 -13.27 -0.33
CA SER A 79 -8.71 -12.28 -1.30
C SER A 79 -7.68 -12.09 -2.44
N SER A 80 -8.17 -11.82 -3.66
CA SER A 80 -7.32 -11.43 -4.80
C SER A 80 -6.71 -10.03 -4.64
N HIS A 81 -7.28 -9.22 -3.78
CA HIS A 81 -6.85 -7.85 -3.46
C HIS A 81 -6.26 -7.81 -2.05
N VAL A 82 -5.50 -6.75 -1.77
CA VAL A 82 -4.99 -6.50 -0.43
C VAL A 82 -6.13 -6.50 0.58
N SER A 83 -5.94 -7.22 1.68
CA SER A 83 -6.91 -7.29 2.76
C SER A 83 -6.21 -7.48 4.11
N PRO A 84 -6.89 -7.24 5.24
CA PRO A 84 -6.33 -7.49 6.58
C PRO A 84 -6.01 -8.96 6.88
N GLN A 85 -6.39 -9.90 6.01
CA GLN A 85 -5.95 -11.29 6.09
C GLN A 85 -4.45 -11.46 5.80
N VAL A 86 -3.87 -10.53 5.05
CA VAL A 86 -2.42 -10.51 4.82
C VAL A 86 -1.74 -9.99 6.09
N PRO A 87 -0.82 -10.76 6.71
CA PRO A 87 -0.15 -10.33 7.92
C PRO A 87 0.49 -8.95 7.77
N GLY A 88 0.21 -8.07 8.73
CA GLY A 88 0.71 -6.68 8.74
C GLY A 88 -0.12 -5.70 7.89
N SER A 89 -1.11 -6.15 7.12
CA SER A 89 -2.01 -5.26 6.38
C SER A 89 -3.18 -4.80 7.25
N ILE A 90 -3.47 -3.50 7.22
CA ILE A 90 -4.65 -2.91 7.87
C ILE A 90 -5.68 -2.43 6.84
N HIS A 91 -5.37 -2.56 5.55
CA HIS A 91 -6.15 -1.96 4.48
C HIS A 91 -6.90 -3.01 3.67
N GLU A 92 -8.17 -2.71 3.37
CA GLU A 92 -8.98 -3.44 2.40
C GLU A 92 -8.90 -2.72 1.04
N GLY A 93 -8.18 -3.34 0.11
CA GLY A 93 -7.86 -2.72 -1.18
C GLY A 93 -8.88 -2.96 -2.29
N GLY A 94 -9.98 -3.67 -2.00
CA GLY A 94 -11.07 -3.88 -2.96
C GLY A 94 -11.87 -2.61 -3.25
N GLU A 95 -11.95 -1.70 -2.28
CA GLU A 95 -12.56 -0.39 -2.42
C GLU A 95 -11.50 0.69 -2.51
N LEU A 96 -11.41 1.36 -3.65
CA LEU A 96 -10.43 2.43 -3.88
C LEU A 96 -10.83 3.73 -3.18
N GLY A 97 -9.83 4.46 -2.68
CA GLY A 97 -9.99 5.81 -2.16
C GLY A 97 -9.74 5.99 -0.66
N TYR A 98 -9.53 4.91 0.08
CA TYR A 98 -9.42 4.96 1.55
C TYR A 98 -8.02 4.74 2.10
N SER A 99 -7.07 4.35 1.26
CA SER A 99 -5.71 4.01 1.71
C SER A 99 -5.02 5.12 2.49
N LEU A 100 -5.08 6.34 1.98
CA LEU A 100 -4.44 7.49 2.62
C LEU A 100 -5.11 7.86 3.94
N SER A 101 -6.44 7.75 4.03
CA SER A 101 -7.17 7.96 5.29
C SER A 101 -6.82 6.91 6.34
N HIS A 102 -6.68 5.64 5.93
CA HIS A 102 -6.23 4.56 6.82
C HIS A 102 -4.80 4.81 7.31
N ALA A 103 -3.92 5.28 6.41
CA ALA A 103 -2.54 5.62 6.77
C ALA A 103 -2.49 6.74 7.82
N PHE A 104 -3.27 7.79 7.66
CA PHE A 104 -3.38 8.84 8.67
C PHE A 104 -3.99 8.34 9.97
N GLY A 105 -5.03 7.52 9.91
CA GLY A 105 -5.62 6.89 11.10
C GLY A 105 -4.61 6.07 11.90
N ALA A 106 -3.75 5.31 11.21
CA ALA A 106 -2.69 4.54 11.86
C ALA A 106 -1.57 5.41 12.47
N ALA A 107 -1.33 6.59 11.89
CA ALA A 107 -0.29 7.50 12.38
C ALA A 107 -0.69 8.28 13.63
N PHE A 108 -1.99 8.51 13.87
CA PHE A 108 -2.45 9.23 15.07
C PHE A 108 -2.03 8.51 16.35
N ASP A 109 -1.55 9.29 17.32
CA ASP A 109 -1.08 8.83 18.64
C ASP A 109 0.09 7.81 18.59
N ASN A 110 0.79 7.69 17.45
CA ASN A 110 1.92 6.79 17.25
C ASN A 110 3.18 7.54 16.80
N PRO A 111 3.83 8.34 17.66
CA PRO A 111 4.89 9.29 17.26
C PRO A 111 6.15 8.63 16.66
N ASN A 112 6.35 7.34 16.87
CA ASN A 112 7.49 6.60 16.36
C ASN A 112 7.17 5.81 15.08
N LEU A 113 5.94 5.89 14.57
CA LEU A 113 5.50 5.12 13.42
C LEU A 113 5.67 5.91 12.12
N VAL A 114 6.24 5.28 11.12
CA VAL A 114 6.18 5.72 9.72
C VAL A 114 5.15 4.88 8.99
N VAL A 115 4.16 5.51 8.37
CA VAL A 115 3.18 4.82 7.55
C VAL A 115 3.46 5.12 6.07
N ALA A 116 4.07 4.18 5.37
CA ALA A 116 4.29 4.27 3.95
C ALA A 116 2.99 3.85 3.22
N CYS A 117 2.38 4.78 2.50
CA CYS A 117 1.13 4.57 1.81
C CYS A 117 1.32 4.70 0.30
N VAL A 118 1.25 3.58 -0.42
CA VAL A 118 1.23 3.61 -1.88
C VAL A 118 -0.16 4.00 -2.34
N VAL A 119 -0.25 5.07 -3.09
CA VAL A 119 -1.49 5.57 -3.68
C VAL A 119 -1.45 5.32 -5.18
N GLY A 120 -2.38 4.54 -5.71
CA GLY A 120 -2.53 4.37 -7.16
C GLY A 120 -3.10 5.64 -7.80
N ASP A 121 -2.64 5.97 -9.01
CA ASP A 121 -3.13 7.14 -9.74
C ASP A 121 -4.62 7.04 -10.10
N GLY A 122 -5.13 5.83 -10.36
CA GLY A 122 -6.57 5.60 -10.52
C GLY A 122 -7.35 5.75 -9.22
N GLU A 123 -6.75 5.37 -8.08
CA GLU A 123 -7.31 5.61 -6.76
C GLU A 123 -7.33 7.10 -6.41
N ALA A 124 -6.29 7.83 -6.82
CA ALA A 124 -6.14 9.27 -6.56
C ALA A 124 -7.27 10.12 -7.16
N GLU A 125 -7.98 9.61 -8.17
CA GLU A 125 -9.14 10.27 -8.79
C GLU A 125 -10.43 10.13 -7.97
N THR A 126 -10.49 9.21 -7.02
CA THR A 126 -11.68 9.00 -6.19
C THR A 126 -11.92 10.18 -5.26
N GLY A 127 -13.19 10.51 -5.00
CA GLY A 127 -13.54 11.60 -4.09
C GLY A 127 -12.92 11.46 -2.71
N PRO A 128 -13.01 10.28 -2.06
CA PRO A 128 -12.41 10.09 -0.74
C PRO A 128 -10.89 10.34 -0.73
N LEU A 129 -10.14 9.85 -1.71
CA LEU A 129 -8.70 10.04 -1.73
C LEU A 129 -8.31 11.47 -2.11
N ALA A 130 -9.01 12.08 -3.06
CA ALA A 130 -8.76 13.47 -3.43
C ALA A 130 -8.89 14.42 -2.23
N THR A 131 -9.79 14.14 -1.31
CA THR A 131 -9.94 14.91 -0.06
C THR A 131 -8.94 14.50 1.01
N ALA A 132 -8.49 13.25 1.03
CA ALA A 132 -7.58 12.72 2.05
C ALA A 132 -6.18 13.37 2.01
N TRP A 133 -5.76 13.94 0.89
CA TRP A 133 -4.50 14.70 0.80
C TRP A 133 -4.40 15.85 1.80
N HIS A 134 -5.53 16.40 2.24
CA HIS A 134 -5.58 17.46 3.25
C HIS A 134 -5.36 16.95 4.69
N SER A 135 -5.36 15.64 4.90
CA SER A 135 -5.26 15.06 6.25
C SER A 135 -3.91 15.35 6.93
N ASN A 136 -2.89 15.75 6.16
CA ASN A 136 -1.64 16.25 6.70
C ASN A 136 -1.82 17.48 7.64
N LYS A 137 -2.97 18.18 7.56
CA LYS A 137 -3.29 19.31 8.43
C LYS A 137 -3.74 18.91 9.83
N PHE A 138 -4.09 17.64 10.03
CA PHE A 138 -4.50 17.10 11.33
C PHE A 138 -3.35 16.49 12.12
N ILE A 139 -2.22 16.19 11.47
CA ILE A 139 -1.05 15.58 12.09
C ILE A 139 -0.35 16.57 13.03
N ASN A 140 -0.11 16.13 14.25
CA ASN A 140 0.72 16.83 15.23
C ASN A 140 2.07 16.12 15.36
N ALA A 141 3.14 16.76 14.87
CA ALA A 141 4.48 16.17 14.85
C ALA A 141 5.07 15.78 16.22
N LYS A 142 4.39 16.14 17.34
CA LYS A 142 4.84 15.76 18.69
C LYS A 142 4.20 14.49 19.22
N THR A 143 3.00 14.18 18.74
CA THR A 143 2.19 13.06 19.26
C THR A 143 1.89 12.00 18.24
N ASP A 144 1.99 12.36 16.96
CA ASP A 144 1.58 11.49 15.86
C ASP A 144 2.79 11.04 15.03
N GLY A 145 2.59 9.95 14.32
CA GLY A 145 3.57 9.41 13.37
C GLY A 145 3.63 10.19 12.06
N VAL A 146 4.43 9.68 11.15
CA VAL A 146 4.63 10.27 9.83
C VAL A 146 3.92 9.43 8.76
N VAL A 147 3.14 10.07 7.91
CA VAL A 147 2.60 9.44 6.70
C VAL A 147 3.47 9.82 5.51
N LEU A 148 4.00 8.80 4.83
CA LEU A 148 4.78 8.92 3.60
C LEU A 148 3.92 8.44 2.42
N PRO A 149 3.19 9.31 1.73
CA PRO A 149 2.47 8.90 0.53
C PRO A 149 3.44 8.72 -0.63
N ILE A 150 3.25 7.65 -1.37
CA ILE A 150 4.03 7.29 -2.56
C ILE A 150 3.04 7.15 -3.71
N LEU A 151 2.98 8.16 -4.58
CA LEU A 151 2.11 8.12 -5.75
C LEU A 151 2.68 7.15 -6.80
N HIS A 152 1.95 6.07 -7.04
CA HIS A 152 2.26 5.11 -8.09
C HIS A 152 1.57 5.52 -9.38
N LEU A 153 2.27 6.31 -10.18
CA LEU A 153 1.78 6.90 -11.42
C LEU A 153 2.13 6.01 -12.61
N ASN A 154 1.31 4.99 -12.87
CA ASN A 154 1.49 4.11 -14.02
C ASN A 154 0.65 4.53 -15.26
N GLY A 155 -0.19 5.54 -15.12
CA GLY A 155 -0.93 6.17 -16.19
C GLY A 155 -2.26 5.51 -16.56
N TYR A 156 -2.58 4.36 -15.98
CA TYR A 156 -3.76 3.58 -16.37
C TYR A 156 -4.56 3.06 -15.18
N LYS A 157 -5.87 3.01 -15.36
CA LYS A 157 -6.83 2.29 -14.52
C LYS A 157 -7.59 1.30 -15.41
N ILE A 158 -7.49 0.00 -15.13
CA ILE A 158 -8.06 -1.09 -15.94
C ILE A 158 -7.67 -0.93 -17.42
N SER A 159 -8.46 -0.21 -18.23
CA SER A 159 -8.26 -0.02 -19.67
C SER A 159 -8.21 1.46 -20.10
N ASN A 160 -8.33 2.40 -19.16
CA ASN A 160 -8.37 3.83 -19.47
C ASN A 160 -7.19 4.57 -18.83
N PRO A 161 -6.68 5.61 -19.50
CA PRO A 161 -5.74 6.54 -18.89
C PRO A 161 -6.33 7.21 -17.66
N THR A 162 -5.50 7.42 -16.63
CA THR A 162 -5.89 8.15 -15.43
C THR A 162 -5.92 9.65 -15.68
N LEU A 163 -6.63 10.39 -14.81
CA LEU A 163 -6.66 11.85 -14.86
C LEU A 163 -5.27 12.43 -14.66
N LEU A 164 -4.52 11.91 -13.69
CA LEU A 164 -3.17 12.41 -13.38
C LEU A 164 -2.16 12.16 -14.50
N SER A 165 -2.40 11.19 -15.40
CA SER A 165 -1.58 10.98 -16.58
C SER A 165 -1.91 11.91 -17.75
N ARG A 166 -2.94 12.75 -17.61
CA ARG A 166 -3.41 13.69 -18.63
C ARG A 166 -2.99 15.13 -18.36
N ILE A 167 -2.40 15.38 -17.21
CA ILE A 167 -1.89 16.70 -16.82
C ILE A 167 -0.37 16.70 -16.90
N GLU A 168 0.21 17.87 -17.11
CA GLU A 168 1.65 18.01 -17.19
C GLU A 168 2.30 17.79 -15.81
N PRO A 169 3.56 17.31 -15.75
CA PRO A 169 4.25 17.07 -14.48
C PRO A 169 4.28 18.30 -13.57
N GLU A 170 4.46 19.49 -14.13
CA GLU A 170 4.48 20.74 -13.39
C GLU A 170 3.11 21.07 -12.77
N GLU A 171 2.02 20.74 -13.45
CA GLU A 171 0.66 20.92 -12.92
C GLU A 171 0.40 19.94 -11.77
N LEU A 172 0.82 18.70 -11.90
CA LEU A 172 0.73 17.70 -10.83
C LEU A 172 1.53 18.13 -9.59
N GLU A 173 2.74 18.65 -9.80
CA GLU A 173 3.56 19.18 -8.70
C GLU A 173 2.87 20.34 -8.00
N GLN A 174 2.30 21.30 -8.75
CA GLN A 174 1.56 22.42 -8.19
C GLN A 174 0.33 21.98 -7.41
N LEU A 175 -0.41 20.95 -7.91
CA LEU A 175 -1.53 20.37 -7.22
C LEU A 175 -1.13 19.80 -5.86
N LEU A 176 -0.07 18.99 -5.80
CA LEU A 176 0.41 18.38 -4.56
C LEU A 176 0.99 19.43 -3.60
N ARG A 177 1.70 20.43 -4.11
CA ARG A 177 2.15 21.58 -3.31
C ARG A 177 0.98 22.37 -2.72
N GLY A 178 -0.12 22.52 -3.47
CA GLY A 178 -1.36 23.16 -2.98
C GLY A 178 -1.97 22.42 -1.78
N TYR A 179 -1.83 21.11 -1.71
CA TYR A 179 -2.19 20.32 -0.53
C TYR A 179 -1.17 20.42 0.63
N GLY A 180 0.01 21.00 0.37
CA GLY A 180 1.08 21.16 1.35
C GLY A 180 2.10 20.03 1.37
N TRP A 181 2.21 19.28 0.28
CA TRP A 181 3.26 18.29 0.07
C TRP A 181 4.45 18.94 -0.67
N THR A 182 5.69 18.54 -0.30
CA THR A 182 6.95 19.09 -0.89
C THR A 182 7.90 17.97 -1.24
#